data_3edac68562c2a66cc0c1b7c2cbe3c40f
#
_entry.id   3edac68562c2a66cc0c1b7c2cbe3c40f
#
_cell.length_a   1.000
_cell.length_b   1.000
_cell.length_c   1.000
_cell.angle_alpha   90.00
_cell.angle_beta   90.00
_cell.angle_gamma   90.00
#
_symmetry.space_group_name_H-M   'P 1'
#
loop_
_entity.id
_entity.type
_entity.pdbx_description
1 polymer ?
#
loop_
_entity_poly.entity_id
_entity_poly.type
_entity_poly.pdbx_seq_one_letter_code
_entity_poly.pdbx_strand_id
1 'polypeptide(L)'
;MKFSGFPDQGELVIGRVDEIADFGVFVDLDEYQDKRGLVHVSEVASGWIKNIRDHVNEGQMVVCKVLDVNESSEQIDLSIKDVNDHQRSEKVQDWKNEQKADKWMELAFGEDMGDEQYQSVANALLSEYGSLYAGFEEAAIHGPAALESVDLSAAEVDAIVETARENVSVPYVNVSGYVDLRSTATEGVEDVKAALEAAEGNGDIPEEIELSVTYIGAPEYRIKVKAPNYKTAEAELEAAVARAREAIEAVGGTASFHRERKTEDE
;
A
#
# COMPACT_ATOMS: atom_id res chain seq x y z
N MET A 1 -16.56 -5.38 -5.18
CA MET A 1 -16.53 -6.52 -6.16
C MET A 1 -16.84 -7.83 -5.46
N LYS A 2 -17.54 -8.79 -6.12
CA LYS A 2 -17.74 -10.15 -5.60
C LYS A 2 -17.18 -11.17 -6.58
N PHE A 3 -16.43 -12.14 -6.06
CA PHE A 3 -15.84 -13.21 -6.88
C PHE A 3 -16.92 -14.19 -7.35
N SER A 4 -16.81 -14.64 -8.59
CA SER A 4 -17.61 -15.75 -9.10
C SER A 4 -16.85 -17.06 -8.84
N GLY A 5 -17.53 -18.06 -8.26
CA GLY A 5 -16.91 -19.35 -7.95
C GLY A 5 -16.93 -19.68 -6.47
N PHE A 6 -15.99 -20.53 -6.05
CA PHE A 6 -15.84 -20.95 -4.67
C PHE A 6 -14.51 -20.46 -4.09
N PRO A 7 -14.43 -20.23 -2.77
CA PRO A 7 -13.18 -19.92 -2.11
C PRO A 7 -12.26 -21.16 -2.07
N ASP A 8 -10.97 -20.92 -1.98
CA ASP A 8 -9.98 -21.98 -1.84
C ASP A 8 -9.91 -22.54 -0.40
N GLN A 9 -9.59 -23.82 -0.27
CA GLN A 9 -9.35 -24.42 1.04
C GLN A 9 -8.17 -23.72 1.76
N GLY A 10 -8.38 -23.31 2.99
CA GLY A 10 -7.41 -22.57 3.81
C GLY A 10 -7.50 -21.07 3.67
N GLU A 11 -8.27 -20.55 2.72
CA GLU A 11 -8.50 -19.11 2.52
C GLU A 11 -9.22 -18.50 3.72
N LEU A 12 -8.92 -17.22 4.00
CA LEU A 12 -9.67 -16.40 4.94
C LEU A 12 -10.73 -15.63 4.18
N VAL A 13 -11.99 -15.79 4.59
CA VAL A 13 -13.14 -15.14 3.98
C VAL A 13 -13.91 -14.29 4.98
N ILE A 14 -14.50 -13.21 4.51
CA ILE A 14 -15.43 -12.39 5.27
C ILE A 14 -16.85 -12.74 4.90
N GLY A 15 -17.67 -12.84 5.92
CA GLY A 15 -19.10 -13.05 5.74
C GLY A 15 -19.92 -12.50 6.88
N ARG A 16 -21.21 -12.59 6.69
CA ARG A 16 -22.21 -12.14 7.65
C ARG A 16 -23.00 -13.33 8.16
N VAL A 17 -23.15 -13.42 9.48
CA VAL A 17 -23.98 -14.44 10.11
C VAL A 17 -25.41 -14.24 9.66
N ASP A 18 -25.96 -15.22 8.93
CA ASP A 18 -27.34 -15.20 8.46
C ASP A 18 -28.27 -15.90 9.47
N GLU A 19 -27.94 -17.14 9.86
CA GLU A 19 -28.79 -17.95 10.72
C GLU A 19 -27.96 -18.71 11.76
N ILE A 20 -28.46 -18.82 12.98
CA ILE A 20 -27.85 -19.60 14.06
C ILE A 20 -28.77 -20.78 14.40
N ALA A 21 -28.31 -21.99 14.08
CA ALA A 21 -28.94 -23.28 14.41
C ALA A 21 -28.23 -23.95 15.61
N ASP A 22 -28.84 -24.98 16.20
CA ASP A 22 -28.27 -25.71 17.35
C ASP A 22 -26.94 -26.41 17.02
N PHE A 23 -26.72 -26.79 15.76
CA PHE A 23 -25.54 -27.51 15.29
C PHE A 23 -24.47 -26.61 14.67
N GLY A 24 -24.75 -25.33 14.43
CA GLY A 24 -23.78 -24.42 13.79
C GLY A 24 -24.38 -23.10 13.35
N VAL A 25 -23.59 -22.36 12.63
CA VAL A 25 -23.87 -21.00 12.14
C VAL A 25 -23.75 -20.97 10.62
N PHE A 26 -24.76 -20.45 9.97
CA PHE A 26 -24.71 -20.15 8.55
C PHE A 26 -24.17 -18.74 8.32
N VAL A 27 -23.25 -18.62 7.39
CA VAL A 27 -22.55 -17.36 7.06
C VAL A 27 -22.65 -17.10 5.56
N ASP A 28 -23.28 -15.99 5.19
CA ASP A 28 -23.27 -15.52 3.81
C ASP A 28 -21.93 -14.84 3.52
N LEU A 29 -21.24 -15.28 2.46
CA LEU A 29 -19.93 -14.76 2.12
C LEU A 29 -20.06 -13.41 1.39
N ASP A 30 -19.53 -12.34 1.98
CA ASP A 30 -19.62 -11.00 1.41
C ASP A 30 -18.73 -10.82 0.17
N GLU A 31 -17.66 -11.62 0.05
CA GLU A 31 -16.68 -11.58 -1.06
C GLU A 31 -17.08 -12.45 -2.25
N TYR A 32 -18.02 -13.38 -2.09
CA TYR A 32 -18.44 -14.34 -3.13
C TYR A 32 -19.91 -14.16 -3.50
N GLN A 33 -20.22 -14.34 -4.80
CA GLN A 33 -21.62 -14.24 -5.28
C GLN A 33 -22.43 -15.44 -4.80
N ASP A 34 -23.52 -15.17 -4.08
CA ASP A 34 -24.52 -16.17 -3.69
C ASP A 34 -23.92 -17.42 -2.99
N LYS A 35 -22.81 -17.25 -2.28
CA LYS A 35 -22.18 -18.34 -1.53
C LYS A 35 -22.45 -18.22 -0.03
N ARG A 36 -22.80 -19.36 0.54
CA ARG A 36 -23.11 -19.53 1.95
C ARG A 36 -22.26 -20.68 2.52
N GLY A 37 -21.62 -20.44 3.66
CA GLY A 37 -20.85 -21.45 4.37
C GLY A 37 -21.49 -21.86 5.69
N LEU A 38 -21.09 -23.01 6.21
CA LEU A 38 -21.49 -23.52 7.51
C LEU A 38 -20.29 -23.55 8.47
N VAL A 39 -20.44 -22.91 9.61
CA VAL A 39 -19.53 -23.03 10.76
C VAL A 39 -20.16 -24.01 11.74
N HIS A 40 -19.65 -25.23 11.84
CA HIS A 40 -20.12 -26.20 12.83
C HIS A 40 -19.91 -25.67 14.27
N VAL A 41 -20.74 -26.09 15.22
CA VAL A 41 -20.65 -25.61 16.62
C VAL A 41 -19.24 -25.77 17.22
N SER A 42 -18.53 -26.83 16.89
CA SER A 42 -17.13 -27.06 17.31
C SER A 42 -16.13 -26.11 16.69
N GLU A 43 -16.50 -25.39 15.63
CA GLU A 43 -15.66 -24.44 14.88
C GLU A 43 -15.95 -22.96 15.19
N VAL A 44 -16.94 -22.69 16.05
CA VAL A 44 -17.31 -21.32 16.46
C VAL A 44 -16.29 -20.75 17.46
N ALA A 45 -15.96 -21.49 18.49
CA ALA A 45 -14.99 -21.08 19.51
C ALA A 45 -14.24 -22.28 20.09
N SER A 46 -13.10 -22.02 20.75
CA SER A 46 -12.32 -23.02 21.45
C SER A 46 -13.02 -23.44 22.75
N GLY A 47 -13.14 -24.76 23.00
CA GLY A 47 -13.74 -25.31 24.21
C GLY A 47 -15.20 -25.74 24.03
N TRP A 48 -15.89 -26.05 25.17
CA TRP A 48 -17.27 -26.49 25.15
C TRP A 48 -18.24 -25.31 25.07
N ILE A 49 -19.03 -25.29 24.02
CA ILE A 49 -20.02 -24.25 23.76
C ILE A 49 -21.39 -24.72 24.28
N LYS A 50 -21.95 -24.01 25.22
CA LYS A 50 -23.28 -24.27 25.76
C LYS A 50 -24.37 -23.63 24.91
N ASN A 51 -24.11 -22.43 24.38
CA ASN A 51 -25.02 -21.68 23.53
C ASN A 51 -24.20 -20.90 22.49
N ILE A 52 -24.45 -21.13 21.23
CA ILE A 52 -23.74 -20.48 20.11
C ILE A 52 -23.98 -18.97 20.13
N ARG A 53 -25.18 -18.51 20.54
CA ARG A 53 -25.53 -17.10 20.61
C ARG A 53 -24.76 -16.29 21.67
N ASP A 54 -23.99 -16.95 22.54
CA ASP A 54 -23.08 -16.28 23.47
C ASP A 54 -21.77 -15.84 22.78
N HIS A 55 -21.47 -16.40 21.59
CA HIS A 55 -20.24 -16.18 20.84
C HIS A 55 -20.45 -15.35 19.56
N VAL A 56 -21.58 -15.52 18.89
CA VAL A 56 -21.92 -14.84 17.63
C VAL A 56 -23.36 -14.42 17.59
N ASN A 57 -23.67 -13.35 16.85
CA ASN A 57 -25.02 -12.84 16.67
C ASN A 57 -25.41 -12.82 15.20
N GLU A 58 -26.70 -12.96 14.90
CA GLU A 58 -27.25 -12.79 13.56
C GLU A 58 -26.97 -11.37 13.04
N GLY A 59 -26.55 -11.25 11.78
CA GLY A 59 -26.12 -9.99 11.18
C GLY A 59 -24.69 -9.56 11.51
N GLN A 60 -23.98 -10.27 12.38
CA GLN A 60 -22.60 -9.97 12.73
C GLN A 60 -21.65 -10.32 11.58
N MET A 61 -20.71 -9.41 11.29
CA MET A 61 -19.59 -9.69 10.38
C MET A 61 -18.58 -10.58 11.09
N VAL A 62 -18.15 -11.64 10.44
CA VAL A 62 -17.16 -12.60 10.92
C VAL A 62 -16.10 -12.88 9.87
N VAL A 63 -14.88 -13.17 10.32
CA VAL A 63 -13.81 -13.71 9.46
C VAL A 63 -13.72 -15.18 9.74
N CYS A 64 -13.78 -15.97 8.69
CA CYS A 64 -13.75 -17.43 8.76
C CYS A 64 -12.60 -17.97 7.92
N LYS A 65 -12.04 -19.10 8.34
CA LYS A 65 -11.13 -19.89 7.54
C LYS A 65 -11.92 -21.00 6.83
N VAL A 66 -11.70 -21.16 5.54
CA VAL A 66 -12.29 -22.24 4.75
C VAL A 66 -11.60 -23.54 5.11
N LEU A 67 -12.37 -24.51 5.62
CA LEU A 67 -11.88 -25.84 5.98
C LEU A 67 -11.95 -26.80 4.82
N ASP A 68 -13.10 -26.84 4.15
CA ASP A 68 -13.36 -27.71 3.01
C ASP A 68 -14.41 -27.09 2.07
N VAL A 69 -14.34 -27.43 0.79
CA VAL A 69 -15.27 -26.95 -0.23
C VAL A 69 -15.72 -28.12 -1.09
N ASN A 70 -17.02 -28.34 -1.14
CA ASN A 70 -17.62 -29.31 -2.02
C ASN A 70 -18.49 -28.60 -3.06
N GLU A 71 -17.91 -28.33 -4.22
CA GLU A 71 -18.58 -27.65 -5.32
C GLU A 71 -19.83 -28.38 -5.83
N SER A 72 -19.84 -29.74 -5.77
CA SER A 72 -20.96 -30.54 -6.27
C SER A 72 -22.21 -30.40 -5.41
N SER A 73 -22.06 -30.16 -4.11
CA SER A 73 -23.14 -29.95 -3.14
C SER A 73 -23.29 -28.48 -2.74
N GLU A 74 -22.46 -27.57 -3.28
CA GLU A 74 -22.37 -26.16 -2.92
C GLU A 74 -22.15 -25.93 -1.41
N GLN A 75 -21.46 -26.88 -0.76
CA GLN A 75 -21.19 -26.82 0.67
C GLN A 75 -19.78 -26.25 0.92
N ILE A 76 -19.71 -25.27 1.79
CA ILE A 76 -18.46 -24.63 2.24
C ILE A 76 -18.41 -24.77 3.76
N ASP A 77 -17.44 -25.51 4.27
CA ASP A 77 -17.23 -25.69 5.70
C ASP A 77 -16.21 -24.64 6.21
N LEU A 78 -16.60 -23.92 7.26
CA LEU A 78 -15.89 -22.76 7.77
C LEU A 78 -15.51 -22.94 9.25
N SER A 79 -14.44 -22.24 9.68
CA SER A 79 -14.02 -22.14 11.07
C SER A 79 -13.78 -20.67 11.47
N ILE A 80 -14.40 -20.23 12.56
CA ILE A 80 -14.14 -18.95 13.19
C ILE A 80 -12.98 -19.08 14.18
N LYS A 81 -12.90 -20.21 14.90
CA LYS A 81 -11.88 -20.43 15.95
C LYS A 81 -10.45 -20.53 15.41
N ASP A 82 -10.29 -20.97 14.15
CA ASP A 82 -8.98 -21.14 13.51
C ASP A 82 -8.41 -19.84 12.91
N VAL A 83 -9.08 -18.71 13.19
CA VAL A 83 -8.63 -17.37 12.80
C VAL A 83 -8.13 -16.64 14.04
N ASN A 84 -6.84 -16.31 14.07
CA ASN A 84 -6.28 -15.51 15.16
C ASN A 84 -6.61 -14.02 15.00
N ASP A 85 -6.41 -13.24 16.08
CA ASP A 85 -6.79 -11.82 16.09
C ASP A 85 -6.03 -10.96 15.07
N HIS A 86 -4.78 -11.31 14.78
CA HIS A 86 -3.98 -10.62 13.76
C HIS A 86 -4.55 -10.87 12.36
N GLN A 87 -4.75 -12.12 11.98
CA GLN A 87 -5.36 -12.51 10.72
C GLN A 87 -6.75 -11.88 10.53
N ARG A 88 -7.54 -11.84 11.62
CA ARG A 88 -8.86 -11.20 11.58
C ARG A 88 -8.74 -9.69 11.29
N SER A 89 -7.82 -9.02 11.97
CA SER A 89 -7.61 -7.58 11.80
C SER A 89 -7.11 -7.24 10.40
N GLU A 90 -6.14 -8.00 9.88
CA GLU A 90 -5.62 -7.85 8.53
C GLU A 90 -6.71 -8.08 7.48
N LYS A 91 -7.42 -9.20 7.54
CA LYS A 91 -8.48 -9.53 6.57
C LYS A 91 -9.60 -8.49 6.55
N VAL A 92 -10.00 -7.96 7.72
CA VAL A 92 -10.99 -6.88 7.80
C VAL A 92 -10.46 -5.58 7.18
N GLN A 93 -9.17 -5.29 7.37
CA GLN A 93 -8.54 -4.10 6.76
C GLN A 93 -8.46 -4.24 5.24
N ASP A 94 -8.03 -5.39 4.74
CA ASP A 94 -7.95 -5.68 3.30
C ASP A 94 -9.33 -5.58 2.64
N TRP A 95 -10.35 -6.17 3.26
CA TRP A 95 -11.72 -6.06 2.76
C TRP A 95 -12.22 -4.61 2.70
N LYS A 96 -11.93 -3.80 3.74
CA LYS A 96 -12.28 -2.38 3.73
C LYS A 96 -11.55 -1.61 2.65
N ASN A 97 -10.30 -1.96 2.39
CA ASN A 97 -9.50 -1.34 1.35
C ASN A 97 -10.07 -1.69 -0.04
N GLU A 98 -10.41 -2.97 -0.27
CA GLU A 98 -11.08 -3.39 -1.51
C GLU A 98 -12.43 -2.67 -1.73
N GLN A 99 -13.23 -2.48 -0.66
CA GLN A 99 -14.48 -1.71 -0.75
C GLN A 99 -14.25 -0.22 -1.11
N LYS A 100 -13.10 0.35 -0.73
CA LYS A 100 -12.71 1.71 -1.18
C LYS A 100 -12.29 1.70 -2.63
N ALA A 101 -11.46 0.74 -3.02
CA ALA A 101 -10.98 0.62 -4.40
C ALA A 101 -12.13 0.39 -5.38
N ASP A 102 -13.14 -0.38 -4.99
CA ASP A 102 -14.37 -0.58 -5.75
C ASP A 102 -15.10 0.76 -6.03
N LYS A 103 -15.17 1.63 -5.03
CA LYS A 103 -15.71 2.99 -5.20
C LYS A 103 -14.81 3.88 -6.05
N TRP A 104 -13.50 3.72 -5.99
CA TRP A 104 -12.57 4.46 -6.84
C TRP A 104 -12.69 4.05 -8.30
N MET A 105 -12.99 2.77 -8.58
CA MET A 105 -13.36 2.34 -9.92
C MET A 105 -14.61 3.07 -10.45
N GLU A 106 -15.65 3.20 -9.62
CA GLU A 106 -16.85 3.97 -9.97
C GLU A 106 -16.54 5.47 -10.20
N LEU A 107 -15.62 6.04 -9.39
CA LEU A 107 -15.18 7.43 -9.55
C LEU A 107 -14.36 7.65 -10.82
N ALA A 108 -13.44 6.73 -11.14
CA ALA A 108 -12.54 6.82 -12.28
C ALA A 108 -13.30 6.75 -13.63
N PHE A 109 -14.34 5.92 -13.70
CA PHE A 109 -15.02 5.60 -14.95
C PHE A 109 -16.46 6.09 -15.02
N GLY A 110 -17.01 6.60 -13.92
CA GLY A 110 -18.39 7.07 -13.81
C GLY A 110 -19.41 5.93 -13.60
N GLU A 111 -20.65 6.33 -13.27
CA GLU A 111 -21.75 5.38 -13.03
C GLU A 111 -22.20 4.63 -14.30
N ASP A 112 -21.84 5.12 -15.49
CA ASP A 112 -22.19 4.54 -16.79
C ASP A 112 -21.20 3.44 -17.25
N MET A 113 -20.18 3.10 -16.44
CA MET A 113 -19.26 2.03 -16.77
C MET A 113 -20.00 0.70 -16.89
N GLY A 114 -19.93 0.09 -18.06
CA GLY A 114 -20.58 -1.20 -18.30
C GLY A 114 -19.89 -2.32 -17.52
N ASP A 115 -20.67 -3.34 -17.10
CA ASP A 115 -20.15 -4.48 -16.34
C ASP A 115 -18.97 -5.18 -17.02
N GLU A 116 -18.97 -5.29 -18.35
CA GLU A 116 -17.87 -5.91 -19.11
C GLU A 116 -16.57 -5.09 -19.00
N GLN A 117 -16.65 -3.77 -19.09
CA GLN A 117 -15.48 -2.90 -18.96
C GLN A 117 -14.95 -2.93 -17.52
N TYR A 118 -15.86 -2.85 -16.53
CA TYR A 118 -15.48 -2.99 -15.13
C TYR A 118 -14.71 -4.28 -14.89
N GLN A 119 -15.24 -5.42 -15.35
CA GLN A 119 -14.60 -6.73 -15.18
C GLN A 119 -13.24 -6.80 -15.90
N SER A 120 -13.13 -6.20 -17.10
CA SER A 120 -11.86 -6.17 -17.84
C SER A 120 -10.77 -5.43 -17.06
N VAL A 121 -11.04 -4.20 -16.62
CA VAL A 121 -10.09 -3.38 -15.85
C VAL A 121 -9.77 -4.02 -14.50
N ALA A 122 -10.79 -4.49 -13.78
CA ALA A 122 -10.61 -5.16 -12.50
C ALA A 122 -9.74 -6.41 -12.62
N ASN A 123 -10.00 -7.27 -13.61
CA ASN A 123 -9.19 -8.47 -13.82
C ASN A 123 -7.75 -8.15 -14.21
N ALA A 124 -7.52 -7.09 -14.99
CA ALA A 124 -6.18 -6.65 -15.36
C ALA A 124 -5.39 -6.20 -14.10
N LEU A 125 -5.99 -5.38 -13.24
CA LEU A 125 -5.36 -4.96 -11.97
C LEU A 125 -5.15 -6.13 -11.00
N LEU A 126 -6.14 -7.01 -10.84
CA LEU A 126 -6.04 -8.19 -9.97
C LEU A 126 -4.95 -9.16 -10.41
N SER A 127 -4.77 -9.34 -11.73
CA SER A 127 -3.75 -10.23 -12.27
C SER A 127 -2.33 -9.77 -11.97
N GLU A 128 -2.07 -8.46 -11.96
CA GLU A 128 -0.75 -7.88 -11.73
C GLU A 128 -0.49 -7.63 -10.24
N TYR A 129 -1.47 -7.08 -9.52
CA TYR A 129 -1.28 -6.59 -8.14
C TYR A 129 -1.94 -7.45 -7.07
N GLY A 130 -2.78 -8.41 -7.45
CA GLY A 130 -3.49 -9.29 -6.53
C GLY A 130 -4.70 -8.64 -5.83
N SER A 131 -4.84 -7.30 -5.86
CA SER A 131 -5.98 -6.56 -5.33
C SER A 131 -6.20 -5.26 -6.09
N LEU A 132 -7.45 -4.77 -6.14
CA LEU A 132 -7.75 -3.46 -6.74
C LEU A 132 -7.05 -2.34 -5.96
N TYR A 133 -7.11 -2.42 -4.63
CA TYR A 133 -6.50 -1.43 -3.75
C TYR A 133 -4.99 -1.29 -4.01
N ALA A 134 -4.26 -2.40 -4.13
CA ALA A 134 -2.84 -2.38 -4.43
C ALA A 134 -2.54 -1.74 -5.80
N GLY A 135 -3.38 -2.00 -6.81
CA GLY A 135 -3.26 -1.36 -8.12
C GLY A 135 -3.42 0.16 -8.05
N PHE A 136 -4.41 0.65 -7.30
CA PHE A 136 -4.58 2.10 -7.06
C PHE A 136 -3.45 2.69 -6.21
N GLU A 137 -2.95 1.96 -5.22
CA GLU A 137 -1.83 2.42 -4.37
C GLU A 137 -0.56 2.58 -5.20
N GLU A 138 -0.21 1.61 -6.04
CA GLU A 138 0.93 1.69 -6.96
C GLU A 138 0.75 2.81 -8.00
N ALA A 139 -0.46 2.98 -8.55
CA ALA A 139 -0.76 4.09 -9.45
C ALA A 139 -0.63 5.47 -8.77
N ALA A 140 -0.98 5.59 -7.49
CA ALA A 140 -0.80 6.83 -6.73
C ALA A 140 0.68 7.14 -6.46
N ILE A 141 1.51 6.10 -6.25
CA ILE A 141 2.94 6.23 -5.93
C ILE A 141 3.75 6.50 -7.21
N HIS A 142 3.59 5.65 -8.23
CA HIS A 142 4.45 5.63 -9.42
C HIS A 142 3.78 6.21 -10.67
N GLY A 143 2.53 6.65 -10.56
CA GLY A 143 1.78 7.22 -11.68
C GLY A 143 1.56 6.23 -12.83
N PRO A 144 1.56 6.70 -14.10
CA PRO A 144 1.33 5.84 -15.26
C PRO A 144 2.35 4.70 -15.41
N ALA A 145 3.59 4.88 -14.91
CA ALA A 145 4.64 3.88 -15.00
C ALA A 145 4.28 2.58 -14.26
N ALA A 146 3.50 2.66 -13.18
CA ALA A 146 3.00 1.49 -12.48
C ALA A 146 2.15 0.59 -13.40
N LEU A 147 1.36 1.19 -14.28
CA LEU A 147 0.35 0.49 -15.08
C LEU A 147 0.85 0.10 -16.50
N GLU A 148 2.14 0.30 -16.81
CA GLU A 148 2.69 -0.02 -18.14
C GLU A 148 2.62 -1.53 -18.49
N SER A 149 2.70 -2.40 -17.48
CA SER A 149 2.60 -3.86 -17.65
C SER A 149 1.16 -4.38 -17.68
N VAL A 150 0.19 -3.54 -17.33
CA VAL A 150 -1.22 -3.90 -17.23
C VAL A 150 -1.90 -3.68 -18.58
N ASP A 151 -2.76 -4.61 -19.01
CA ASP A 151 -3.48 -4.51 -20.27
C ASP A 151 -4.66 -3.51 -20.16
N LEU A 152 -4.30 -2.22 -20.19
CA LEU A 152 -5.22 -1.08 -20.08
C LEU A 152 -4.99 -0.10 -21.21
N SER A 153 -6.03 0.57 -21.66
CA SER A 153 -5.92 1.69 -22.60
C SER A 153 -5.33 2.93 -21.91
N ALA A 154 -4.72 3.83 -22.69
CA ALA A 154 -4.16 5.08 -22.15
C ALA A 154 -5.20 5.91 -21.38
N ALA A 155 -6.45 5.95 -21.82
CA ALA A 155 -7.52 6.66 -21.13
C ALA A 155 -7.89 6.03 -19.78
N GLU A 156 -7.83 4.70 -19.68
CA GLU A 156 -8.07 3.96 -18.43
C GLU A 156 -6.91 4.18 -17.45
N VAL A 157 -5.68 4.17 -17.93
CA VAL A 157 -4.49 4.50 -17.12
C VAL A 157 -4.60 5.91 -16.54
N ASP A 158 -4.91 6.90 -17.37
CA ASP A 158 -5.05 8.30 -16.92
C ASP A 158 -6.15 8.45 -15.86
N ALA A 159 -7.32 7.82 -16.07
CA ALA A 159 -8.43 7.87 -15.13
C ALA A 159 -8.10 7.22 -13.78
N ILE A 160 -7.41 6.05 -13.80
CA ILE A 160 -6.97 5.37 -12.58
C ILE A 160 -5.95 6.22 -11.82
N VAL A 161 -4.94 6.76 -12.51
CA VAL A 161 -3.88 7.57 -11.90
C VAL A 161 -4.44 8.86 -11.29
N GLU A 162 -5.32 9.57 -12.00
CA GLU A 162 -5.95 10.79 -11.48
C GLU A 162 -6.77 10.47 -10.22
N THR A 163 -7.64 9.45 -10.28
CA THR A 163 -8.45 9.04 -9.12
C THR A 163 -7.59 8.55 -7.96
N ALA A 164 -6.53 7.80 -8.23
CA ALA A 164 -5.59 7.32 -7.22
C ALA A 164 -4.90 8.48 -6.49
N ARG A 165 -4.36 9.45 -7.21
CA ARG A 165 -3.69 10.63 -6.63
C ARG A 165 -4.61 11.47 -5.73
N GLU A 166 -5.90 11.54 -6.06
CA GLU A 166 -6.87 12.29 -5.25
C GLU A 166 -7.36 11.56 -4.00
N ASN A 167 -7.42 10.23 -4.03
CA ASN A 167 -8.13 9.45 -3.04
C ASN A 167 -7.23 8.54 -2.19
N VAL A 168 -6.05 8.14 -2.71
CA VAL A 168 -5.11 7.29 -1.98
C VAL A 168 -4.18 8.14 -1.13
N SER A 169 -4.22 7.93 0.17
CA SER A 169 -3.25 8.54 1.09
C SER A 169 -1.97 7.69 1.12
N VAL A 170 -1.00 8.07 0.30
CA VAL A 170 0.31 7.41 0.31
C VAL A 170 1.03 7.74 1.63
N PRO A 171 1.44 6.75 2.44
CA PRO A 171 2.28 7.01 3.59
C PRO A 171 3.66 7.43 3.12
N TYR A 172 4.11 8.62 3.52
CA TYR A 172 5.46 9.07 3.25
C TYR A 172 6.34 8.93 4.48
N VAL A 173 7.58 8.53 4.24
CA VAL A 173 8.64 8.56 5.26
C VAL A 173 9.57 9.72 4.99
N ASN A 174 10.11 10.30 6.06
CA ASN A 174 11.09 11.37 5.98
C ASN A 174 12.43 10.85 6.49
N VAL A 175 13.45 10.99 5.66
CA VAL A 175 14.83 10.69 6.00
C VAL A 175 15.64 11.96 5.88
N SER A 176 16.59 12.19 6.76
CA SER A 176 17.48 13.35 6.67
C SER A 176 18.92 12.99 7.02
N GLY A 177 19.84 13.71 6.42
CA GLY A 177 21.26 13.64 6.70
C GLY A 177 21.89 15.02 6.58
N TYR A 178 23.11 15.15 7.04
CA TYR A 178 23.88 16.38 7.07
C TYR A 178 25.14 16.23 6.23
N VAL A 179 25.42 17.25 5.44
CA VAL A 179 26.64 17.31 4.62
C VAL A 179 27.41 18.58 4.94
N ASP A 180 28.68 18.42 5.27
CA ASP A 180 29.61 19.54 5.38
C ASP A 180 30.24 19.77 4.01
N LEU A 181 30.04 20.94 3.42
CA LEU A 181 30.65 21.35 2.15
C LEU A 181 31.59 22.51 2.38
N ARG A 182 32.80 22.39 1.85
CA ARG A 182 33.84 23.42 1.96
C ARG A 182 34.55 23.63 0.62
N SER A 183 34.67 24.88 0.22
CA SER A 183 35.57 25.31 -0.85
C SER A 183 36.56 26.36 -0.32
N THR A 184 37.81 26.25 -0.75
CA THR A 184 38.86 27.23 -0.43
C THR A 184 39.11 28.18 -1.60
N ALA A 185 38.34 28.09 -2.68
CA ALA A 185 38.44 28.94 -3.86
C ALA A 185 37.95 30.38 -3.57
N THR A 186 38.34 31.32 -4.43
CA THR A 186 37.92 32.73 -4.34
C THR A 186 36.40 32.86 -4.49
N GLU A 187 35.75 31.98 -5.27
CA GLU A 187 34.32 31.91 -5.51
C GLU A 187 33.65 30.77 -4.73
N GLY A 188 34.20 30.39 -3.58
CA GLY A 188 33.80 29.24 -2.81
C GLY A 188 32.30 29.18 -2.44
N VAL A 189 31.61 30.31 -2.38
CA VAL A 189 30.17 30.39 -2.17
C VAL A 189 29.39 29.85 -3.37
N GLU A 190 29.83 30.19 -4.58
CA GLU A 190 29.21 29.73 -5.82
C GLU A 190 29.48 28.21 -6.03
N ASP A 191 30.66 27.71 -5.65
CA ASP A 191 31.01 26.31 -5.66
C ASP A 191 30.08 25.49 -4.75
N VAL A 192 29.86 25.97 -3.52
CA VAL A 192 28.97 25.32 -2.57
C VAL A 192 27.53 25.34 -3.06
N LYS A 193 27.09 26.47 -3.63
CA LYS A 193 25.74 26.61 -4.19
C LYS A 193 25.52 25.62 -5.34
N ALA A 194 26.48 25.50 -6.27
CA ALA A 194 26.42 24.55 -7.37
C ALA A 194 26.36 23.09 -6.86
N ALA A 195 27.10 22.77 -5.78
CA ALA A 195 27.05 21.45 -5.16
C ALA A 195 25.70 21.16 -4.51
N LEU A 196 25.04 22.14 -3.91
CA LEU A 196 23.70 22.01 -3.34
C LEU A 196 22.62 21.87 -4.42
N GLU A 197 22.73 22.63 -5.51
CA GLU A 197 21.86 22.49 -6.69
C GLU A 197 22.03 21.10 -7.35
N ALA A 198 23.24 20.59 -7.41
CA ALA A 198 23.50 19.22 -7.88
C ALA A 198 22.87 18.17 -6.94
N ALA A 199 22.92 18.39 -5.62
CA ALA A 199 22.24 17.52 -4.66
C ALA A 199 20.74 17.41 -4.93
N GLU A 200 20.09 18.53 -5.28
CA GLU A 200 18.66 18.60 -5.62
C GLU A 200 18.31 17.92 -6.95
N GLY A 201 19.30 17.42 -7.71
CA GLY A 201 19.09 16.51 -8.83
C GLY A 201 18.62 17.13 -10.15
N ASN A 202 18.60 18.49 -10.29
CA ASN A 202 18.29 19.22 -11.53
C ASN A 202 17.04 18.73 -12.30
N GLY A 203 16.05 18.13 -11.61
CA GLY A 203 14.82 17.62 -12.23
C GLY A 203 14.83 16.15 -12.62
N ASP A 204 15.91 15.42 -12.36
CA ASP A 204 16.03 13.97 -12.65
C ASP A 204 15.53 13.08 -11.51
N ILE A 205 14.89 13.66 -10.47
CA ILE A 205 14.34 12.91 -9.34
C ILE A 205 12.91 12.47 -9.68
N PRO A 206 12.53 11.20 -9.39
CA PRO A 206 11.18 10.71 -9.56
C PRO A 206 10.12 11.59 -8.87
N GLU A 207 8.96 11.76 -9.50
CA GLU A 207 7.89 12.65 -8.99
C GLU A 207 7.40 12.29 -7.58
N GLU A 208 7.52 11.00 -7.19
CA GLU A 208 7.14 10.51 -5.87
C GLU A 208 8.13 10.87 -4.74
N ILE A 209 9.28 11.47 -5.09
CA ILE A 209 10.31 11.85 -4.12
C ILE A 209 10.39 13.38 -4.02
N GLU A 210 10.24 13.90 -2.81
CA GLU A 210 10.51 15.31 -2.50
C GLU A 210 11.88 15.41 -1.82
N LEU A 211 12.82 16.12 -2.45
CA LEU A 211 14.13 16.41 -1.88
C LEU A 211 14.25 17.91 -1.59
N SER A 212 14.75 18.25 -0.43
CA SER A 212 15.03 19.63 -0.06
C SER A 212 16.34 19.76 0.67
N VAL A 213 17.11 20.79 0.29
CA VAL A 213 18.36 21.13 0.95
C VAL A 213 18.16 22.40 1.77
N THR A 214 18.59 22.37 3.03
CA THR A 214 18.42 23.46 3.99
C THR A 214 19.76 23.86 4.60
N TYR A 215 20.08 25.14 4.57
CA TYR A 215 21.22 25.69 5.29
C TYR A 215 21.00 25.62 6.81
N ILE A 216 21.96 25.06 7.53
CA ILE A 216 21.97 25.01 9.00
C ILE A 216 22.95 26.01 9.58
N GLY A 217 24.15 26.08 9.02
CA GLY A 217 25.23 26.94 9.39
C GLY A 217 26.53 26.46 8.76
N ALA A 218 27.18 27.30 7.91
CA ALA A 218 28.36 26.85 7.21
C ALA A 218 29.41 26.23 8.16
N PRO A 219 29.93 25.05 7.82
CA PRO A 219 29.86 24.38 6.53
C PRO A 219 28.72 23.34 6.41
N GLU A 220 27.79 23.28 7.38
CA GLU A 220 26.79 22.21 7.52
C GLU A 220 25.48 22.56 6.80
N TYR A 221 25.00 21.62 5.96
CA TYR A 221 23.73 21.66 5.24
C TYR A 221 22.96 20.40 5.51
N ARG A 222 21.62 20.50 5.62
CA ARG A 222 20.73 19.35 5.81
C ARG A 222 20.06 19.00 4.49
N ILE A 223 20.18 17.74 4.09
CA ILE A 223 19.41 17.14 3.00
C ILE A 223 18.25 16.38 3.63
N LYS A 224 17.01 16.69 3.23
CA LYS A 224 15.80 15.99 3.65
C LYS A 224 15.16 15.37 2.43
N VAL A 225 14.87 14.07 2.52
CA VAL A 225 14.17 13.30 1.49
C VAL A 225 12.86 12.80 2.09
N LYS A 226 11.77 13.01 1.34
CA LYS A 226 10.45 12.44 1.60
C LYS A 226 10.13 11.49 0.45
N ALA A 227 9.84 10.23 0.76
CA ALA A 227 9.57 9.19 -0.23
C ALA A 227 8.54 8.19 0.30
N PRO A 228 7.93 7.34 -0.54
CA PRO A 228 6.90 6.38 -0.13
C PRO A 228 7.39 5.33 0.87
N ASN A 229 8.67 4.99 0.84
CA ASN A 229 9.25 4.00 1.75
C ASN A 229 10.69 4.35 2.15
N TYR A 230 11.16 3.76 3.25
CA TYR A 230 12.50 4.01 3.80
C TYR A 230 13.63 3.63 2.83
N LYS A 231 13.47 2.55 2.07
CA LYS A 231 14.51 2.08 1.15
C LYS A 231 14.74 3.09 0.02
N THR A 232 13.66 3.61 -0.56
CA THR A 232 13.72 4.63 -1.60
C THR A 232 14.26 5.95 -1.03
N ALA A 233 13.81 6.35 0.16
CA ALA A 233 14.28 7.58 0.81
C ALA A 233 15.78 7.54 1.14
N GLU A 234 16.31 6.41 1.63
CA GLU A 234 17.72 6.22 1.93
C GLU A 234 18.57 6.21 0.65
N ALA A 235 18.12 5.48 -0.38
CA ALA A 235 18.83 5.42 -1.65
C ALA A 235 18.96 6.81 -2.30
N GLU A 236 17.89 7.62 -2.27
CA GLU A 236 17.93 8.98 -2.80
C GLU A 236 18.77 9.93 -1.93
N LEU A 237 18.74 9.78 -0.60
CA LEU A 237 19.62 10.55 0.27
C LEU A 237 21.10 10.27 -0.03
N GLU A 238 21.49 9.00 -0.22
CA GLU A 238 22.85 8.61 -0.60
C GLU A 238 23.22 9.16 -1.98
N ALA A 239 22.30 9.10 -2.95
CA ALA A 239 22.51 9.64 -4.29
C ALA A 239 22.69 11.18 -4.28
N ALA A 240 21.87 11.90 -3.50
CA ALA A 240 21.97 13.33 -3.33
C ALA A 240 23.33 13.76 -2.72
N VAL A 241 23.78 13.03 -1.69
CA VAL A 241 25.09 13.26 -1.06
C VAL A 241 26.22 12.98 -2.06
N ALA A 242 26.09 11.92 -2.88
CA ALA A 242 27.07 11.60 -3.90
C ALA A 242 27.18 12.71 -4.97
N ARG A 243 26.04 13.23 -5.47
CA ARG A 243 26.00 14.36 -6.41
C ARG A 243 26.63 15.62 -5.84
N ALA A 244 26.31 15.97 -4.58
CA ALA A 244 26.92 17.11 -3.91
C ALA A 244 28.43 16.97 -3.75
N ARG A 245 28.89 15.77 -3.39
CA ARG A 245 30.30 15.45 -3.23
C ARG A 245 31.04 15.57 -4.55
N GLU A 246 30.54 14.96 -5.61
CA GLU A 246 31.15 15.00 -6.93
C GLU A 246 31.29 16.46 -7.43
N ALA A 247 30.25 17.26 -7.29
CA ALA A 247 30.25 18.66 -7.71
C ALA A 247 31.29 19.49 -6.96
N ILE A 248 31.38 19.37 -5.62
CA ILE A 248 32.32 20.18 -4.83
C ILE A 248 33.78 19.69 -4.99
N GLU A 249 34.01 18.39 -5.13
CA GLU A 249 35.35 17.82 -5.33
C GLU A 249 35.91 18.16 -6.72
N ALA A 250 35.05 18.30 -7.75
CA ALA A 250 35.43 18.72 -9.08
C ALA A 250 36.07 20.11 -9.11
N VAL A 251 35.74 20.98 -8.17
CA VAL A 251 36.32 22.34 -8.02
C VAL A 251 37.38 22.41 -6.91
N GLY A 252 37.87 21.24 -6.41
CA GLY A 252 38.89 21.15 -5.37
C GLY A 252 38.42 21.40 -3.94
N GLY A 253 37.12 21.39 -3.73
CA GLY A 253 36.51 21.45 -2.40
C GLY A 253 36.44 20.09 -1.70
N THR A 254 35.81 20.04 -0.55
CA THR A 254 35.66 18.81 0.24
C THR A 254 34.22 18.65 0.72
N ALA A 255 33.74 17.40 0.78
CA ALA A 255 32.46 17.01 1.33
C ALA A 255 32.62 15.93 2.40
N SER A 256 31.85 16.03 3.50
CA SER A 256 31.71 14.92 4.46
C SER A 256 30.26 14.78 4.87
N PHE A 257 29.78 13.51 4.96
CA PHE A 257 28.40 13.18 5.30
C PHE A 257 28.29 12.68 6.74
N HIS A 258 27.23 13.09 7.43
CA HIS A 258 26.89 12.68 8.78
C HIS A 258 25.39 12.36 8.87
N ARG A 259 25.06 11.31 9.60
CA ARG A 259 23.64 10.94 9.80
C ARG A 259 22.95 11.86 10.83
N GLU A 260 23.68 12.25 11.83
CA GLU A 260 23.22 13.12 12.91
C GLU A 260 23.98 14.45 12.86
N ARG A 261 23.33 15.48 13.35
CA ARG A 261 23.95 16.80 13.47
C ARG A 261 25.11 16.73 14.45
N LYS A 262 26.25 17.32 14.08
CA LYS A 262 27.34 17.52 15.04
C LYS A 262 26.87 18.49 16.13
N THR A 263 26.75 18.00 17.37
CA THR A 263 26.62 18.89 18.54
C THR A 263 27.94 19.61 18.74
N GLU A 264 27.88 20.93 18.98
CA GLU A 264 29.06 21.79 19.25
C GLU A 264 29.63 21.52 20.65
N ASP A 265 29.92 20.26 21.01
CA ASP A 265 30.59 19.89 22.26
C ASP A 265 31.60 18.77 21.98
N GLU A 266 32.64 19.10 21.18
CA GLU A 266 33.95 18.44 21.27
C GLU A 266 35.04 19.32 20.63
#